data_2824fb742c2a6f696b6245e8aa802e3d
#
_entry.id   2824fb742c2a6f696b6245e8aa802e3d
#
_cell.length_a   1.000
_cell.length_b   1.000
_cell.length_c   1.000
_cell.angle_alpha   90.00
_cell.angle_beta   90.00
_cell.angle_gamma   90.00
#
_symmetry.space_group_name_H-M   'P 1'
#
loop_
_entity.id
_entity.type
_entity.pdbx_description
1 polymer ?
#
loop_
_entity_poly.entity_id
_entity_poly.type
_entity_poly.pdbx_seq_one_letter_code
_entity_poly.pdbx_strand_id
1 'polypeptide(L)'
;MSACTAHSDDPNKEAIRRALNPDEIRQETKILLRQGHKRVLMVAGEAYPGSGIDYVLESIDAIYGAEENGSRIRRVNVNLAPLSVEGFRRLKERNIGTFQLFQETYHRPTYGRVHLAGPKKDLDWRASTTWAWGCSTG
;
A
#
# COMPACT_ATOMS: atom_id res chain seq x y z
N MET A 1 -1.95 -0.63 -10.14
CA MET A 1 -3.13 -0.11 -9.38
C MET A 1 -2.67 0.98 -8.45
N SER A 2 -3.11 2.19 -8.65
CA SER A 2 -2.75 3.33 -7.81
C SER A 2 -4.03 3.95 -7.25
N ALA A 3 -4.32 3.71 -5.98
CA ALA A 3 -5.30 4.49 -5.24
C ALA A 3 -4.58 5.68 -4.61
N CYS A 4 -4.39 6.75 -5.38
CA CYS A 4 -3.82 7.98 -4.87
C CYS A 4 -4.94 8.90 -4.37
N THR A 5 -4.97 9.20 -3.09
CA THR A 5 -5.84 10.26 -2.56
C THR A 5 -5.11 11.60 -2.68
N ALA A 6 -5.74 12.55 -3.37
CA ALA A 6 -5.20 13.89 -3.50
C ALA A 6 -5.26 14.65 -2.19
N HIS A 7 -4.23 15.42 -1.94
CA HIS A 7 -4.31 16.62 -1.10
C HIS A 7 -5.25 17.64 -1.76
N SER A 8 -5.96 18.41 -0.93
CA SER A 8 -6.88 19.47 -1.37
C SER A 8 -6.25 20.53 -2.28
N ASP A 9 -4.93 20.61 -2.29
CA ASP A 9 -4.13 21.59 -3.03
C ASP A 9 -3.41 21.02 -4.27
N ASP A 10 -3.78 19.79 -4.70
CA ASP A 10 -3.19 19.18 -5.89
C ASP A 10 -3.72 19.89 -7.16
N PRO A 11 -2.84 20.45 -8.01
CA PRO A 11 -3.23 21.09 -9.26
C PRO A 11 -3.89 20.13 -10.27
N ASN A 12 -3.74 18.83 -10.08
CA ASN A 12 -4.32 17.78 -10.94
C ASN A 12 -5.69 17.32 -10.45
N LYS A 13 -6.60 18.24 -10.14
CA LYS A 13 -7.98 17.94 -9.70
C LYS A 13 -8.81 17.12 -10.68
N GLU A 14 -8.38 16.99 -11.93
CA GLU A 14 -9.08 16.26 -12.98
C GLU A 14 -8.84 14.73 -12.94
N ALA A 15 -7.84 14.25 -12.19
CA ALA A 15 -7.59 12.82 -12.09
C ALA A 15 -8.69 12.14 -11.26
N ILE A 16 -9.42 11.22 -11.86
CA ILE A 16 -10.42 10.40 -11.16
C ILE A 16 -9.69 9.54 -10.12
N ARG A 17 -9.97 9.81 -8.85
CA ARG A 17 -9.39 9.11 -7.71
C ARG A 17 -10.48 8.35 -6.98
N ARG A 18 -10.38 7.03 -6.99
CA ARG A 18 -11.34 6.18 -6.29
C ARG A 18 -10.65 4.96 -5.70
N ALA A 19 -11.20 4.44 -4.64
CA ALA A 19 -10.86 3.13 -4.13
C ALA A 19 -11.58 2.07 -4.96
N LEU A 20 -10.85 1.02 -5.34
CA LEU A 20 -11.42 -0.14 -6.01
C LEU A 20 -12.12 -1.02 -4.98
N ASN A 21 -13.26 -1.58 -5.32
CA ASN A 21 -13.90 -2.59 -4.50
C ASN A 21 -13.21 -3.98 -4.69
N PRO A 22 -13.46 -4.97 -3.82
CA PRO A 22 -12.80 -6.27 -3.92
C PRO A 22 -13.02 -7.00 -5.25
N ASP A 23 -14.17 -6.83 -5.89
CA ASP A 23 -14.45 -7.48 -7.17
C ASP A 23 -13.68 -6.83 -8.32
N GLU A 24 -13.57 -5.52 -8.32
CA GLU A 24 -12.72 -4.80 -9.27
C GLU A 24 -11.24 -5.20 -9.11
N ILE A 25 -10.76 -5.33 -7.86
CA ILE A 25 -9.40 -5.79 -7.58
C ILE A 25 -9.18 -7.21 -8.12
N ARG A 26 -10.15 -8.10 -7.95
CA ARG A 26 -10.08 -9.47 -8.52
C ARG A 26 -10.01 -9.44 -10.04
N GLN A 27 -10.81 -8.58 -10.71
CA GLN A 27 -10.81 -8.47 -12.17
C GLN A 27 -9.46 -7.96 -12.70
N GLU A 28 -8.92 -6.89 -12.10
CA GLU A 28 -7.60 -6.38 -12.44
C GLU A 28 -6.51 -7.44 -12.22
N THR A 29 -6.59 -8.19 -11.13
CA THR A 29 -5.64 -9.26 -10.83
C THR A 29 -5.72 -10.38 -11.88
N LYS A 30 -6.90 -10.75 -12.37
CA LYS A 30 -7.07 -11.73 -13.44
C LYS A 30 -6.43 -11.26 -14.75
N ILE A 31 -6.51 -9.97 -15.07
CA ILE A 31 -5.82 -9.40 -16.24
C ILE A 31 -4.32 -9.62 -16.12
N LEU A 32 -3.73 -9.31 -14.96
CA LEU A 32 -2.31 -9.53 -14.70
C LEU A 32 -1.93 -11.02 -14.79
N LEU A 33 -2.79 -11.92 -14.30
CA LEU A 33 -2.57 -13.36 -14.39
C LEU A 33 -2.57 -13.85 -15.83
N ARG A 34 -3.47 -13.33 -16.70
CA ARG A 34 -3.47 -13.63 -18.16
C ARG A 34 -2.17 -13.19 -18.83
N GLN A 35 -1.59 -12.10 -18.38
CA GLN A 35 -0.29 -11.61 -18.85
C GLN A 35 0.91 -12.40 -18.28
N GLY A 36 0.66 -13.43 -17.43
CA GLY A 36 1.69 -14.28 -16.87
C GLY A 36 2.31 -13.79 -15.56
N HIS A 37 1.86 -12.66 -15.02
CA HIS A 37 2.38 -12.13 -13.75
C HIS A 37 1.99 -13.03 -12.58
N LYS A 38 2.94 -13.35 -11.71
CA LYS A 38 2.75 -14.14 -10.48
C LYS A 38 3.09 -13.36 -9.21
N ARG A 39 3.58 -12.15 -9.37
CA ARG A 39 3.95 -11.23 -8.28
C ARG A 39 3.38 -9.86 -8.60
N VAL A 40 2.85 -9.19 -7.60
CA VAL A 40 2.31 -7.85 -7.75
C VAL A 40 2.86 -6.93 -6.65
N LEU A 41 2.97 -5.66 -6.98
CA LEU A 41 3.17 -4.60 -6.02
C LEU A 41 1.84 -3.84 -5.92
N MET A 42 1.20 -3.95 -4.76
CA MET A 42 0.02 -3.14 -4.44
C MET A 42 0.49 -1.80 -3.89
N VAL A 43 0.10 -0.73 -4.55
CA VAL A 43 0.37 0.63 -4.11
C VAL A 43 -0.94 1.26 -3.68
N ALA A 44 -0.99 1.80 -2.48
CA ALA A 44 -2.14 2.52 -1.97
C ALA A 44 -1.73 3.89 -1.44
N GLY A 45 -2.66 4.85 -1.51
CA GLY A 45 -2.48 6.18 -0.95
C GLY A 45 -2.50 6.17 0.58
N GLU A 46 -2.46 7.35 1.19
CA GLU A 46 -2.44 7.52 2.64
C GLU A 46 -3.85 7.52 3.27
N ALA A 47 -4.89 7.79 2.48
CA ALA A 47 -6.27 7.75 2.92
C ALA A 47 -6.99 6.55 2.32
N TYR A 48 -7.57 5.74 3.17
CA TYR A 48 -8.32 4.55 2.81
C TYR A 48 -9.81 4.76 3.13
N PRO A 49 -10.72 4.12 2.37
CA PRO A 49 -12.12 4.05 2.78
C PRO A 49 -12.27 3.31 4.11
N GLY A 50 -13.15 3.78 4.97
CA GLY A 50 -13.48 3.10 6.22
C GLY A 50 -12.38 3.13 7.28
N SER A 51 -12.18 2.04 7.98
CA SER A 51 -11.33 1.91 9.16
C SER A 51 -9.85 1.62 8.85
N GLY A 52 -9.21 2.47 8.05
CA GLY A 52 -7.75 2.41 7.91
C GLY A 52 -7.24 1.17 7.20
N ILE A 53 -6.49 0.30 7.89
CA ILE A 53 -5.81 -0.84 7.26
C ILE A 53 -6.75 -1.94 6.73
N ASP A 54 -8.01 -2.01 7.19
CA ASP A 54 -8.93 -3.08 6.80
C ASP A 54 -9.14 -3.15 5.30
N TYR A 55 -9.30 -2.01 4.63
CA TYR A 55 -9.36 -1.94 3.18
C TYR A 55 -8.12 -2.56 2.49
N VAL A 56 -6.94 -2.30 3.04
CA VAL A 56 -5.68 -2.86 2.52
C VAL A 56 -5.66 -4.38 2.66
N LEU A 57 -6.07 -4.90 3.81
CA LEU A 57 -6.11 -6.34 4.07
C LEU A 57 -7.13 -7.05 3.17
N GLU A 58 -8.33 -6.50 3.03
CA GLU A 58 -9.36 -7.01 2.10
C GLU A 58 -8.85 -6.98 0.64
N SER A 59 -8.11 -5.94 0.26
CA SER A 59 -7.50 -5.85 -1.07
C SER A 59 -6.47 -6.95 -1.29
N ILE A 60 -5.62 -7.23 -0.30
CA ILE A 60 -4.63 -8.33 -0.36
C ILE A 60 -5.35 -9.69 -0.47
N ASP A 61 -6.38 -9.90 0.34
CA ASP A 61 -7.19 -11.12 0.32
C ASP A 61 -7.87 -11.30 -1.06
N ALA A 62 -8.37 -10.23 -1.66
CA ALA A 62 -8.93 -10.24 -3.01
C ALA A 62 -7.90 -10.60 -4.09
N ILE A 63 -6.66 -10.09 -3.98
CA ILE A 63 -5.56 -10.41 -4.90
C ILE A 63 -5.17 -11.88 -4.78
N TYR A 64 -4.96 -12.40 -3.57
CA TYR A 64 -4.59 -13.80 -3.37
C TYR A 64 -5.73 -14.77 -3.74
N GLY A 65 -6.98 -14.36 -3.54
CA GLY A 65 -8.15 -15.14 -3.91
C GLY A 65 -8.45 -15.16 -5.41
N ALA A 66 -7.81 -14.29 -6.21
CA ALA A 66 -8.03 -14.28 -7.65
C ALA A 66 -7.34 -15.46 -8.33
N GLU A 67 -8.08 -16.12 -9.22
CA GLU A 67 -7.58 -17.22 -10.05
C GLU A 67 -7.98 -17.01 -11.50
N GLU A 68 -7.06 -17.33 -12.42
CA GLU A 68 -7.29 -17.28 -13.85
C GLU A 68 -6.51 -18.42 -14.53
N ASN A 69 -7.21 -19.31 -15.25
CA ASN A 69 -6.63 -20.46 -15.95
C ASN A 69 -5.72 -21.32 -15.04
N GLY A 70 -6.18 -21.61 -13.80
CA GLY A 70 -5.40 -22.37 -12.82
C GLY A 70 -4.18 -21.62 -12.25
N SER A 71 -4.03 -20.35 -12.58
CA SER A 71 -2.94 -19.49 -12.12
C SER A 71 -3.40 -18.54 -11.02
N ARG A 72 -2.51 -18.33 -10.03
CA ARG A 72 -2.73 -17.41 -8.90
C ARG A 72 -1.51 -16.53 -8.66
N ILE A 73 -1.73 -15.39 -8.01
CA ILE A 73 -0.63 -14.56 -7.51
C ILE A 73 0.05 -15.33 -6.36
N ARG A 74 1.38 -15.42 -6.44
CA ARG A 74 2.21 -16.12 -5.44
C ARG A 74 2.79 -15.18 -4.40
N ARG A 75 2.90 -13.89 -4.73
CA ARG A 75 3.51 -12.90 -3.85
C ARG A 75 2.91 -11.53 -4.07
N VAL A 76 2.41 -10.94 -3.00
CA VAL A 76 1.99 -9.54 -2.93
C VAL A 76 3.02 -8.75 -2.15
N ASN A 77 3.64 -7.78 -2.78
CA ASN A 77 4.41 -6.74 -2.11
C ASN A 77 3.48 -5.53 -1.91
N VAL A 78 3.74 -4.73 -0.90
CA VAL A 78 2.92 -3.57 -0.62
C VAL A 78 3.77 -2.30 -0.52
N ASN A 79 3.26 -1.20 -1.04
CA ASN A 79 3.78 0.15 -0.82
C ASN A 79 2.65 0.99 -0.23
N LEU A 80 2.77 1.28 1.05
CA LEU A 80 1.74 1.92 1.85
C LEU A 80 2.32 3.08 2.66
N ALA A 81 1.44 3.90 3.22
CA ALA A 81 1.80 4.84 4.27
C ALA A 81 2.38 4.12 5.50
N PRO A 82 3.15 4.80 6.35
CA PRO A 82 3.61 4.26 7.60
C PRO A 82 2.46 3.71 8.44
N LEU A 83 2.67 2.56 9.08
CA LEU A 83 1.67 1.85 9.87
C LEU A 83 2.09 1.74 11.33
N SER A 84 1.14 1.52 12.20
CA SER A 84 1.41 1.10 13.58
C SER A 84 1.99 -0.32 13.62
N VAL A 85 2.62 -0.71 14.73
CA VAL A 85 3.11 -2.07 14.95
C VAL A 85 2.01 -3.11 14.75
N GLU A 86 0.80 -2.80 15.21
CA GLU A 86 -0.37 -3.67 15.01
C GLU A 86 -0.74 -3.80 13.54
N GLY A 87 -0.68 -2.71 12.77
CA GLY A 87 -0.88 -2.75 11.33
C GLY A 87 0.12 -3.66 10.62
N PHE A 88 1.38 -3.63 11.02
CA PHE A 88 2.40 -4.54 10.49
C PHE A 88 2.15 -6.00 10.86
N ARG A 89 1.70 -6.31 12.07
CA ARG A 89 1.33 -7.68 12.46
C ARG A 89 0.22 -8.23 11.57
N ARG A 90 -0.83 -7.45 11.36
CA ARG A 90 -1.96 -7.82 10.51
C ARG A 90 -1.54 -8.02 9.03
N LEU A 91 -0.61 -7.22 8.52
CA LEU A 91 -0.02 -7.45 7.18
C LEU A 91 0.80 -8.75 7.12
N LYS A 92 1.58 -9.04 8.16
CA LYS A 92 2.36 -10.28 8.24
C LYS A 92 1.45 -11.52 8.21
N GLU A 93 0.30 -11.48 8.88
CA GLU A 93 -0.71 -12.55 8.84
C GLU A 93 -1.26 -12.81 7.43
N ARG A 94 -1.26 -11.81 6.55
CA ARG A 94 -1.64 -11.94 5.14
C ARG A 94 -0.51 -12.41 4.24
N ASN A 95 0.63 -12.84 4.81
CA ASN A 95 1.76 -13.41 4.08
C ASN A 95 2.26 -12.50 2.95
N ILE A 96 2.36 -11.19 3.20
CA ILE A 96 2.96 -10.26 2.24
C ILE A 96 4.44 -10.55 2.05
N GLY A 97 4.95 -10.25 0.86
CA GLY A 97 6.36 -10.46 0.54
C GLY A 97 7.28 -9.38 1.09
N THR A 98 6.97 -8.15 0.80
CA THR A 98 7.80 -6.99 1.17
C THR A 98 6.91 -5.79 1.43
N PHE A 99 7.19 -5.07 2.49
CA PHE A 99 6.66 -3.74 2.74
C PHE A 99 7.64 -2.70 2.19
N GLN A 100 7.17 -1.77 1.42
CA GLN A 100 7.95 -0.67 0.86
C GLN A 100 7.41 0.66 1.38
N LEU A 101 8.32 1.52 1.75
CA LEU A 101 8.02 2.89 2.14
C LEU A 101 9.01 3.80 1.43
N PHE A 102 8.54 4.59 0.48
CA PHE A 102 9.38 5.53 -0.22
C PHE A 102 9.81 6.68 0.69
N GLN A 103 11.07 7.02 0.56
CA GLN A 103 11.66 8.19 1.20
C GLN A 103 12.16 9.15 0.11
N GLU A 104 11.50 10.27 -0.01
CA GLU A 104 11.78 11.25 -1.04
C GLU A 104 13.08 11.99 -0.77
N THR A 105 13.43 12.19 0.50
CA THR A 105 14.68 12.83 0.92
C THR A 105 15.01 12.52 2.38
N TYR A 106 16.30 12.48 2.72
CA TYR A 106 16.80 12.40 4.10
C TYR A 106 17.15 13.76 4.69
N HIS A 107 17.13 14.83 3.87
CA HIS A 107 17.42 16.19 4.32
C HIS A 107 16.20 16.76 5.05
N ARG A 108 16.27 16.84 6.39
CA ARG A 108 15.15 17.26 7.27
C ARG A 108 14.44 18.55 6.84
N PRO A 109 15.16 19.67 6.49
CA PRO A 109 14.49 20.88 6.04
C PRO A 109 13.70 20.71 4.74
N THR A 110 14.20 19.92 3.79
CA THR A 110 13.50 19.61 2.55
C THR A 110 12.32 18.70 2.81
N TYR A 111 12.49 17.69 3.68
CA TYR A 111 11.41 16.80 4.09
C TYR A 111 10.20 17.55 4.62
N GLY A 112 10.41 18.50 5.55
CA GLY A 112 9.34 19.34 6.10
C GLY A 112 8.65 20.24 5.08
N ARG A 113 9.30 20.55 3.95
CA ARG A 113 8.69 21.33 2.87
C ARG A 113 7.86 20.51 1.89
N VAL A 114 8.18 19.22 1.71
CA VAL A 114 7.50 18.36 0.74
C VAL A 114 6.42 17.47 1.38
N HIS A 115 6.53 17.20 2.70
CA HIS A 115 5.56 16.42 3.45
C HIS A 115 4.73 17.33 4.36
N LEU A 116 3.73 17.98 3.79
CA LEU A 116 2.93 19.01 4.49
C LEU A 116 1.87 18.41 5.40
N ALA A 117 1.39 17.20 5.12
CA ALA A 117 0.32 16.54 5.86
C ALA A 117 0.40 15.00 5.75
N GLY A 118 -0.51 14.31 6.43
CA GLY A 118 -0.62 12.86 6.42
C GLY A 118 0.39 12.15 7.33
N PRO A 119 0.35 10.82 7.41
CA PRO A 119 1.24 10.01 8.27
C PRO A 119 2.73 10.18 7.95
N LYS A 120 3.07 10.55 6.72
CA LYS A 120 4.47 10.81 6.32
C LYS A 120 5.02 12.14 6.80
N LYS A 121 4.22 13.04 7.36
CA LYS A 121 4.69 14.35 7.84
C LYS A 121 5.71 14.20 8.96
N ASP A 122 5.55 13.21 9.82
CA ASP A 122 6.46 12.94 10.93
C ASP A 122 7.59 12.00 10.49
N LEU A 123 8.77 12.59 10.26
CA LEU A 123 9.96 11.81 9.89
C LEU A 123 10.41 10.85 10.98
N ASP A 124 10.27 11.23 12.25
CA ASP A 124 10.75 10.42 13.37
C ASP A 124 9.81 9.23 13.64
N TRP A 125 8.50 9.42 13.52
CA TRP A 125 7.52 8.34 13.58
C TRP A 125 7.71 7.34 12.43
N ARG A 126 7.98 7.82 11.24
CA ARG A 126 8.30 6.99 10.08
C ARG A 126 9.54 6.12 10.32
N ALA A 127 10.60 6.69 10.90
CA ALA A 127 11.80 5.95 11.24
C ALA A 127 11.51 4.85 12.27
N SER A 128 10.75 5.14 13.32
CA SER A 128 10.40 4.17 14.37
C SER A 128 9.58 2.98 13.85
N THR A 129 8.63 3.21 12.94
CA THR A 129 7.81 2.14 12.35
C THR A 129 8.61 1.24 11.40
N THR A 130 9.58 1.78 10.69
CA THR A 130 10.46 1.00 9.80
C THR A 130 11.38 0.08 10.61
N TRP A 131 11.87 0.53 11.76
CA TRP A 131 12.67 -0.29 12.69
C TRP A 131 11.88 -1.44 13.29
N ALA A 132 10.61 -1.21 13.65
CA ALA A 132 9.75 -2.25 14.19
C ALA A 132 9.53 -3.42 13.22
N TRP A 133 9.50 -3.17 11.92
CA TRP A 133 9.41 -4.21 10.90
C TRP A 133 10.69 -5.06 10.82
N GLY A 134 11.86 -4.43 10.85
CA GLY A 134 13.15 -5.13 10.78
C GLY A 134 13.42 -6.06 11.97
N CYS A 135 12.93 -5.71 13.16
CA CYS A 135 13.07 -6.54 14.37
C CYS A 135 12.06 -7.71 14.44
N SER A 136 10.99 -7.69 13.64
CA SER A 136 9.94 -8.72 13.68
C SER A 136 10.14 -9.87 12.67
N THR A 137 11.16 -9.78 11.82
CA THR A 137 11.47 -10.77 10.76
C THR A 137 12.67 -11.65 11.05
N GLY A 138 13.27 -11.53 12.26
CA GLY A 138 14.35 -12.39 12.74
C GLY A 138 13.83 -13.64 13.44
#